data_5a944be6abe0cf02da4ff3f210cfc9d3
#
_entry.id   5a944be6abe0cf02da4ff3f210cfc9d3
#
_cell.length_a   1.000
_cell.length_b   1.000
_cell.length_c   1.000
_cell.angle_alpha   90.00
_cell.angle_beta   90.00
_cell.angle_gamma   90.00
#
_symmetry.space_group_name_H-M   'P 1'
#
loop_
_entity.id
_entity.type
_entity.pdbx_description
1 polymer ?
#
loop_
_entity_poly.entity_id
_entity_poly.type
_entity_poly.pdbx_seq_one_letter_code
_entity_poly.pdbx_strand_id
1 'polypeptide(L)'
;MFLLPARLRHMLENKWEKEAPLFSLDAGLVSSLRQSAQTQGRPEEEVLSDWANAGQTQVSREAAAGIKWDSLSEREQEVLALVCMGKRNYEIAGILGIVNETVKTHLQHIFRKFGLRSRKELRLLLRDWDFASWWDNHQI
;
A
#
# COMPACT_ATOMS: atom_id res chain seq x y z
N MET A 1 -18.31 1.92 -6.58
CA MET A 1 -17.25 2.30 -7.54
C MET A 1 -15.95 2.49 -6.76
N PHE A 2 -15.01 1.62 -6.98
CA PHE A 2 -13.77 1.57 -6.21
C PHE A 2 -12.74 2.49 -6.85
N LEU A 3 -12.49 3.66 -6.23
CA LEU A 3 -11.39 4.55 -6.59
C LEU A 3 -10.11 4.11 -5.85
N LEU A 4 -9.55 2.99 -6.26
CA LEU A 4 -8.23 2.60 -5.83
C LEU A 4 -7.19 3.56 -6.45
N PRO A 5 -6.13 3.93 -5.71
CA PRO A 5 -5.02 4.65 -6.29
C PRO A 5 -4.52 3.95 -7.56
N ALA A 6 -4.16 4.73 -8.58
CA ALA A 6 -3.82 4.21 -9.91
C ALA A 6 -2.79 3.08 -9.88
N ARG A 7 -1.84 3.14 -8.94
CA ARG A 7 -0.80 2.12 -8.79
C ARG A 7 -1.32 0.79 -8.25
N LEU A 8 -2.30 0.83 -7.34
CA LEU A 8 -2.94 -0.40 -6.85
C LEU A 8 -3.82 -1.02 -7.93
N ARG A 9 -4.52 -0.17 -8.70
CA ARG A 9 -5.31 -0.61 -9.87
C ARG A 9 -4.41 -1.29 -10.89
N HIS A 10 -3.29 -0.66 -11.24
CA HIS A 10 -2.32 -1.22 -12.18
C HIS A 10 -1.69 -2.53 -11.67
N MET A 11 -1.44 -2.64 -10.38
CA MET A 11 -0.95 -3.89 -9.78
C MET A 11 -2.00 -5.00 -9.82
N LEU A 12 -3.26 -4.67 -9.57
CA LEU A 12 -4.36 -5.64 -9.64
C LEU A 12 -4.63 -6.05 -11.08
N GLU A 13 -4.70 -5.10 -12.01
CA GLU A 13 -4.92 -5.36 -13.43
C GLU A 13 -3.76 -6.18 -14.04
N ASN A 14 -2.51 -5.85 -13.75
CA ASN A 14 -1.36 -6.59 -14.25
C ASN A 14 -1.20 -7.98 -13.62
N LYS A 15 -1.73 -8.20 -12.43
CA LYS A 15 -1.56 -9.45 -11.71
C LYS A 15 -2.56 -10.52 -12.16
N TRP A 16 -3.75 -10.09 -12.61
CA TRP A 16 -4.82 -11.00 -12.99
C TRP A 16 -4.95 -11.21 -14.50
N GLU A 17 -4.56 -10.21 -15.32
CA GLU A 17 -4.62 -10.32 -16.78
C GLU A 17 -3.45 -11.08 -17.41
N LYS A 18 -2.31 -11.11 -16.73
CA LYS A 18 -1.25 -12.04 -17.08
C LYS A 18 -1.47 -13.28 -16.24
N GLU A 19 -2.17 -14.26 -16.77
CA GLU A 19 -1.96 -15.64 -16.37
C GLU A 19 -0.45 -15.89 -16.43
N ALA A 20 0.23 -15.53 -15.35
CA ALA A 20 1.58 -16.01 -15.18
C ALA A 20 1.42 -17.53 -15.17
N PRO A 21 1.95 -18.24 -16.17
CA PRO A 21 1.99 -19.68 -16.07
C PRO A 21 2.63 -19.96 -14.71
N LEU A 22 1.93 -20.68 -13.87
CA LEU A 22 2.47 -21.23 -12.65
C LEU A 22 3.89 -21.71 -12.98
N PHE A 23 4.92 -20.90 -12.55
CA PHE A 23 6.32 -21.28 -12.61
C PHE A 23 7.04 -21.24 -13.96
N SER A 24 7.09 -20.11 -14.64
CA SER A 24 8.32 -19.84 -15.41
C SER A 24 9.24 -18.98 -14.53
N LEU A 25 9.96 -19.64 -13.66
CA LEU A 25 11.10 -19.03 -12.99
C LEU A 25 12.14 -18.71 -14.06
N ASP A 26 12.43 -17.44 -14.30
CA ASP A 26 13.53 -17.11 -15.17
C ASP A 26 14.87 -17.59 -14.62
N ALA A 27 15.87 -17.72 -15.46
CA ALA A 27 17.19 -18.23 -15.06
C ALA A 27 17.84 -17.38 -13.96
N GLY A 28 17.58 -16.07 -13.91
CA GLY A 28 18.08 -15.17 -12.88
C GLY A 28 17.47 -15.49 -11.51
N LEU A 29 16.20 -15.76 -11.47
CA LEU A 29 15.50 -16.11 -10.22
C LEU A 29 15.97 -17.48 -9.68
N VAL A 30 16.17 -18.47 -10.54
CA VAL A 30 16.71 -19.77 -10.17
C VAL A 30 18.13 -19.64 -9.61
N SER A 31 18.99 -18.84 -10.23
CA SER A 31 20.33 -18.55 -9.74
C SER A 31 20.32 -17.90 -8.37
N SER A 32 19.45 -16.92 -8.17
CA SER A 32 19.29 -16.22 -6.88
C SER A 32 18.81 -17.19 -5.79
N LEU A 33 17.87 -18.09 -6.11
CA LEU A 33 17.38 -19.11 -5.19
C LEU A 33 18.50 -20.05 -4.75
N ARG A 34 19.28 -20.58 -5.69
CA ARG A 34 20.43 -21.44 -5.39
C ARG A 34 21.47 -20.76 -4.52
N GLN A 35 21.81 -19.51 -4.87
CA GLN A 35 22.77 -18.73 -4.09
C GLN A 35 22.28 -18.51 -2.66
N SER A 36 21.03 -18.14 -2.49
CA SER A 36 20.41 -17.97 -1.17
C SER A 36 20.41 -19.26 -0.36
N ALA A 37 20.05 -20.38 -0.98
CA ALA A 37 20.08 -21.68 -0.33
C ALA A 37 21.47 -22.08 0.12
N GLN A 38 22.49 -21.89 -0.74
CA GLN A 38 23.88 -22.18 -0.40
C GLN A 38 24.39 -21.29 0.74
N THR A 39 24.09 -20.01 0.70
CA THR A 39 24.50 -19.05 1.74
C THR A 39 23.89 -19.36 3.09
N GLN A 40 22.64 -19.81 3.12
CA GLN A 40 21.90 -20.14 4.34
C GLN A 40 22.10 -21.60 4.79
N GLY A 41 22.73 -22.45 3.98
CA GLY A 41 22.87 -23.87 4.26
C GLY A 41 21.52 -24.60 4.36
N ARG A 42 20.52 -24.16 3.59
CA ARG A 42 19.14 -24.67 3.61
C ARG A 42 18.77 -25.27 2.25
N PRO A 43 17.84 -26.24 2.20
CA PRO A 43 17.32 -26.75 0.94
C PRO A 43 16.64 -25.63 0.10
N GLU A 44 16.79 -25.69 -1.21
CA GLU A 44 16.17 -24.74 -2.14
C GLU A 44 14.65 -24.65 -1.96
N GLU A 45 14.00 -25.76 -1.68
CA GLU A 45 12.55 -25.86 -1.46
C GLU A 45 12.06 -25.04 -0.26
N GLU A 46 12.84 -25.02 0.83
CA GLU A 46 12.52 -24.20 2.01
C GLU A 46 12.65 -22.70 1.72
N VAL A 47 13.71 -22.31 1.03
CA VAL A 47 13.94 -20.90 0.66
C VAL A 47 12.85 -20.44 -0.29
N LEU A 48 12.47 -21.25 -1.26
CA LEU A 48 11.36 -20.95 -2.18
C LEU A 48 10.04 -20.80 -1.44
N SER A 49 9.76 -21.68 -0.48
CA SER A 49 8.55 -21.59 0.35
C SER A 49 8.51 -20.29 1.16
N ASP A 50 9.63 -19.87 1.75
CA ASP A 50 9.73 -18.61 2.48
C ASP A 50 9.47 -17.41 1.57
N TRP A 51 10.00 -17.42 0.35
CA TRP A 51 9.75 -16.34 -0.62
C TRP A 51 8.29 -16.30 -1.07
N ALA A 52 7.66 -17.44 -1.30
CA ALA A 52 6.25 -17.53 -1.65
C ALA A 52 5.35 -17.01 -0.51
N ASN A 53 5.65 -17.39 0.74
CA ASN A 53 4.92 -16.93 1.92
C ASN A 53 5.09 -15.42 2.15
N ALA A 54 6.30 -14.87 1.96
CA ALA A 54 6.55 -13.44 2.03
C ALA A 54 5.75 -12.68 0.97
N GLY A 55 5.67 -13.19 -0.26
CA GLY A 55 4.87 -12.61 -1.33
C GLY A 55 3.37 -12.62 -1.02
N GLN A 56 2.84 -13.73 -0.49
CA GLN A 56 1.44 -13.81 -0.06
C GLN A 56 1.10 -12.86 1.09
N THR A 57 1.99 -12.73 2.06
CA THR A 57 1.81 -11.79 3.18
C THR A 57 1.73 -10.35 2.67
N GLN A 58 2.58 -9.98 1.73
CA GLN A 58 2.56 -8.63 1.13
C GLN A 58 1.24 -8.37 0.38
N VAL A 59 0.79 -9.31 -0.44
CA VAL A 59 -0.50 -9.22 -1.16
C VAL A 59 -1.67 -9.09 -0.19
N SER A 60 -1.68 -9.85 0.88
CA SER A 60 -2.73 -9.79 1.91
C SER A 60 -2.75 -8.44 2.62
N ARG A 61 -1.59 -7.86 2.91
CA ARG A 61 -1.48 -6.52 3.51
C ARG A 61 -2.01 -5.43 2.58
N GLU A 62 -1.65 -5.49 1.30
CA GLU A 62 -2.12 -4.55 0.29
C GLU A 62 -3.64 -4.64 0.09
N ALA A 63 -4.19 -5.84 0.03
CA ALA A 63 -5.63 -6.05 -0.06
C ALA A 63 -6.36 -5.52 1.18
N ALA A 64 -5.84 -5.77 2.38
CA ALA A 64 -6.39 -5.25 3.63
C ALA A 64 -6.35 -3.71 3.67
N ALA A 65 -5.27 -3.10 3.19
CA ALA A 65 -5.16 -1.64 3.10
C ALA A 65 -6.20 -1.06 2.13
N GLY A 66 -6.46 -1.71 1.00
CA GLY A 66 -7.50 -1.33 0.04
C GLY A 66 -8.89 -1.35 0.66
N ILE A 67 -9.23 -2.38 1.42
CA ILE A 67 -10.51 -2.49 2.14
C ILE A 67 -10.66 -1.37 3.17
N LYS A 68 -9.61 -1.06 3.90
CA LYS A 68 -9.61 0.02 4.89
C LYS A 68 -9.75 1.39 4.24
N TRP A 69 -9.09 1.61 3.11
CA TRP A 69 -9.25 2.82 2.31
C TRP A 69 -10.70 3.01 1.88
N ASP A 70 -11.35 1.97 1.38
CA ASP A 70 -12.75 2.01 0.95
C ASP A 70 -13.71 2.27 2.11
N SER A 71 -13.33 1.94 3.35
CA SER A 71 -14.11 2.22 4.55
C SER A 71 -14.03 3.68 5.01
N LEU A 72 -13.09 4.46 4.49
CA LEU A 72 -12.94 5.87 4.82
C LEU A 72 -14.01 6.72 4.15
N SER A 73 -14.45 7.78 4.82
CA SER A 73 -15.25 8.82 4.19
C SER A 73 -14.41 9.57 3.15
N GLU A 74 -15.06 10.26 2.23
CA GLU A 74 -14.38 11.06 1.20
C GLU A 74 -13.39 12.06 1.83
N ARG A 75 -13.81 12.75 2.88
CA ARG A 75 -12.97 13.71 3.59
C ARG A 75 -11.80 13.04 4.32
N GLU A 76 -12.00 11.86 4.89
CA GLU A 76 -10.92 11.07 5.49
C GLU A 76 -9.91 10.62 4.43
N GLN A 77 -10.36 10.21 3.26
CA GLN A 77 -9.49 9.87 2.13
C GLN A 77 -8.63 11.07 1.70
N GLU A 78 -9.22 12.25 1.58
CA GLU A 78 -8.49 13.48 1.27
C GLU A 78 -7.42 13.80 2.32
N VAL A 79 -7.76 13.72 3.59
CA VAL A 79 -6.81 13.95 4.69
C VAL A 79 -5.67 12.94 4.64
N LEU A 80 -5.99 11.66 4.47
CA LEU A 80 -4.98 10.60 4.38
C LEU A 80 -4.04 10.80 3.20
N ALA A 81 -4.56 11.11 2.03
CA ALA A 81 -3.76 11.38 0.83
C ALA A 81 -2.77 12.52 1.08
N LEU A 82 -3.21 13.63 1.67
CA LEU A 82 -2.35 14.76 1.98
C LEU A 82 -1.29 14.44 3.03
N VAL A 83 -1.61 13.63 4.04
CA VAL A 83 -0.63 13.12 5.01
C VAL A 83 0.45 12.31 4.33
N CYS A 84 0.06 11.39 3.45
CA CYS A 84 1.00 10.54 2.70
C CYS A 84 1.82 11.34 1.69
N MET A 85 1.33 12.48 1.21
CA MET A 85 2.07 13.43 0.39
C MET A 85 3.02 14.33 1.20
N GLY A 86 3.08 14.16 2.51
CA GLY A 86 3.98 14.89 3.40
C GLY A 86 3.45 16.21 3.96
N LYS A 87 2.18 16.49 3.82
CA LYS A 87 1.58 17.73 4.33
C LYS A 87 1.40 17.68 5.85
N ARG A 88 1.61 18.83 6.49
CA ARG A 88 1.35 19.01 7.91
C ARG A 88 -0.11 19.39 8.17
N ASN A 89 -0.58 19.26 9.42
CA ASN A 89 -1.97 19.52 9.75
C ASN A 89 -2.46 20.91 9.32
N TYR A 90 -1.66 21.96 9.54
CA TYR A 90 -2.04 23.31 9.13
C TYR A 90 -2.10 23.47 7.60
N GLU A 91 -1.26 22.78 6.85
CA GLU A 91 -1.31 22.76 5.39
C GLU A 91 -2.56 22.04 4.90
N ILE A 92 -2.89 20.90 5.49
CA ILE A 92 -4.11 20.14 5.19
C ILE A 92 -5.35 20.98 5.50
N ALA A 93 -5.38 21.63 6.64
CA ALA A 93 -6.46 22.52 7.03
C ALA A 93 -6.67 23.64 6.01
N GLY A 94 -5.58 24.26 5.55
CA GLY A 94 -5.63 25.31 4.51
C GLY A 94 -6.11 24.78 3.16
N ILE A 95 -5.64 23.62 2.73
CA ILE A 95 -6.04 23.01 1.44
C ILE A 95 -7.52 22.61 1.45
N LEU A 96 -8.00 22.03 2.54
CA LEU A 96 -9.37 21.54 2.64
C LEU A 96 -10.38 22.58 3.15
N GLY A 97 -9.92 23.75 3.58
CA GLY A 97 -10.79 24.81 4.12
C GLY A 97 -11.45 24.41 5.44
N ILE A 98 -10.75 23.67 6.28
CA ILE A 98 -11.20 23.23 7.62
C ILE A 98 -10.20 23.69 8.69
N VAL A 99 -10.59 23.60 9.95
CA VAL A 99 -9.70 23.97 11.07
C VAL A 99 -8.78 22.82 11.46
N ASN A 100 -7.67 23.14 12.11
CA ASN A 100 -6.66 22.15 12.55
C ASN A 100 -7.25 21.02 13.42
N GLU A 101 -8.16 21.37 14.32
CA GLU A 101 -8.81 20.38 15.20
C GLU A 101 -9.65 19.38 14.40
N THR A 102 -10.28 19.79 13.32
CA THR A 102 -11.01 18.90 12.43
C THR A 102 -10.07 17.95 11.69
N VAL A 103 -8.90 18.41 11.26
CA VAL A 103 -7.84 17.54 10.69
C VAL A 103 -7.42 16.49 11.69
N LYS A 104 -7.18 16.86 12.94
CA LYS A 104 -6.80 15.91 14.01
C LYS A 104 -7.90 14.85 14.24
N THR A 105 -9.16 15.27 14.22
CA THR A 105 -10.29 14.35 14.38
C THR A 105 -10.35 13.35 13.23
N HIS A 106 -10.20 13.79 11.99
CA HIS A 106 -10.13 12.89 10.84
C HIS A 106 -8.96 11.92 10.94
N LEU A 107 -7.79 12.39 11.37
CA LEU A 107 -6.61 11.54 11.58
C LEU A 107 -6.84 10.49 12.66
N GLN A 108 -7.51 10.81 13.76
CA GLN A 108 -7.87 9.85 14.80
C GLN A 108 -8.77 8.74 14.25
N HIS A 109 -9.75 9.09 13.42
CA HIS A 109 -10.63 8.11 12.77
C HIS A 109 -9.85 7.22 11.81
N ILE A 110 -8.95 7.80 11.01
CA ILE A 110 -8.09 7.08 10.08
C ILE A 110 -7.19 6.09 10.83
N PHE A 111 -6.50 6.54 11.87
CA PHE A 111 -5.63 5.69 12.68
C PHE A 111 -6.40 4.53 13.32
N ARG A 112 -7.60 4.79 13.81
CA ARG A 112 -8.48 3.75 14.37
C ARG A 112 -8.86 2.71 13.32
N LYS A 113 -9.27 3.15 12.13
CA LYS A 113 -9.69 2.26 11.03
C LYS A 113 -8.53 1.43 10.49
N PHE A 114 -7.31 1.99 10.45
CA PHE A 114 -6.11 1.28 10.01
C PHE A 114 -5.41 0.49 11.13
N GLY A 115 -5.81 0.69 12.39
CA GLY A 115 -5.14 0.06 13.53
C GLY A 115 -3.71 0.55 13.73
N LEU A 116 -3.42 1.79 13.38
CA LEU A 116 -2.11 2.42 13.46
C LEU A 116 -2.06 3.48 14.55
N ARG A 117 -0.85 3.85 14.97
CA ARG A 117 -0.61 4.79 16.08
C ARG A 117 0.09 6.08 15.65
N SER A 118 0.70 6.11 14.47
CA SER A 118 1.48 7.25 14.03
C SER A 118 1.37 7.50 12.53
N ARG A 119 1.66 8.74 12.14
CA ARG A 119 1.77 9.14 10.73
C ARG A 119 2.86 8.35 10.00
N LYS A 120 3.95 8.04 10.67
CA LYS A 120 5.06 7.27 10.12
C LYS A 120 4.62 5.87 9.71
N GLU A 121 3.86 5.20 10.58
CA GLU A 121 3.31 3.87 10.28
C GLU A 121 2.36 3.92 9.08
N LEU A 122 1.50 4.93 9.03
CA LEU A 122 0.57 5.14 7.91
C LEU A 122 1.31 5.35 6.58
N ARG A 123 2.35 6.20 6.58
CA ARG A 123 3.17 6.45 5.40
C ARG A 123 3.95 5.22 4.95
N LEU A 124 4.45 4.42 5.88
CA LEU A 124 5.15 3.17 5.57
C LEU A 124 4.20 2.14 4.97
N LEU A 125 3.01 1.99 5.53
CA LEU A 125 1.99 1.06 5.02
C LEU A 125 1.57 1.38 3.59
N LEU A 126 1.42 2.66 3.27
CA LEU A 126 0.88 3.15 2.00
C LEU A 126 1.94 3.78 1.09
N ARG A 127 3.23 3.50 1.35
CA ARG A 127 4.36 4.12 0.62
C ARG A 127 4.33 3.88 -0.90
N ASP A 128 3.76 2.75 -1.34
CA ASP A 128 3.69 2.37 -2.75
C ASP A 128 2.45 2.93 -3.47
N TRP A 129 1.60 3.65 -2.76
CA TRP A 129 0.40 4.26 -3.31
C TRP A 129 0.72 5.63 -3.93
N ASP A 130 0.19 5.87 -5.13
CA ASP A 130 0.34 7.15 -5.82
C ASP A 130 -0.80 8.12 -5.47
N PHE A 131 -0.67 8.77 -4.32
CA PHE A 131 -1.64 9.75 -3.86
C PHE A 131 -1.64 11.04 -4.67
N ALA A 132 -0.52 11.41 -5.28
CA ALA A 132 -0.43 12.60 -6.11
C ALA A 132 -1.36 12.47 -7.32
N SER A 133 -1.28 11.37 -8.06
CA SER A 133 -2.18 11.10 -9.17
C SER A 133 -3.63 10.95 -8.73
N TRP A 134 -3.87 10.31 -7.59
CA TRP A 134 -5.23 10.22 -7.04
C TRP A 134 -5.80 11.60 -6.72
N TRP A 135 -4.99 12.46 -6.09
CA TRP A 135 -5.39 13.82 -5.71
C TRP A 135 -5.73 14.67 -6.94
N ASP A 136 -4.87 14.64 -7.96
CA ASP A 136 -5.08 15.39 -9.19
C ASP A 136 -6.38 14.98 -9.90
N ASN A 137 -6.66 13.68 -9.94
CA ASN A 137 -7.88 13.15 -10.53
C ASN A 137 -9.14 13.43 -9.69
N HIS A 138 -8.98 13.58 -8.38
CA HIS A 138 -10.09 13.79 -7.45
C HIS A 138 -10.58 15.25 -7.42
N GLN A 139 -9.73 16.20 -7.78
CA GLN A 139 -10.05 17.61 -7.81
C GLN A 139 -10.86 18.07 -9.05
N ILE A 140 -11.06 17.20 -10.00
CA ILE A 140 -11.79 17.50 -11.25
C ILE A 140 -13.29 17.36 -11.06
#